data_cf242490e1c23b94322211954ab27b11
#
_entry.id   cf242490e1c23b94322211954ab27b11
#
_cell.length_a   1.000
_cell.length_b   1.000
_cell.length_c   1.000
_cell.angle_alpha   90.00
_cell.angle_beta   90.00
_cell.angle_gamma   90.00
#
_symmetry.space_group_name_H-M   'P 1'
#
loop_
_entity.id
_entity.type
_entity.pdbx_description
1 polymer ?
#
loop_
_entity_poly.entity_id
_entity_poly.type
_entity_poly.pdbx_seq_one_letter_code
_entity_poly.pdbx_strand_id
1 'polypeptide(L)'
;MKIIVTGGAGFIGSALIRYLIEQTEHSVVNLDKLTYAGNLESVSSVSDSDRYQFCKADIGDTAAMKRLFHDYEPDILIHLAAESHVDRSIDGPGEFIKTNIVGTFVLLDVAREYWTSLPKDKKDNFRFHYVSTDEVYGDLGHSGGLFTEKTSYDPSSPYSASKASSDHLVRAWHRTYGLPTLITNCSNNYGPYHFPEKLIPHMILNALEGKPLPVYGDGSQVRDWLYVEDHVKALYLVATSGKVGESYNIGGHNENTNLSVVETICTLLEQLEPNKPDGITNYKDLITYVKDRPGHDLRYAIDATKIKDELGWVPEET
;
A
#
# COMPACT_ATOMS: atom_id res chain seq x y z
N MET A 1 -12.07 -16.52 10.40
CA MET A 1 -10.82 -16.86 9.68
C MET A 1 -9.62 -16.34 10.45
N LYS A 2 -8.47 -16.95 10.25
CA LYS A 2 -7.16 -16.52 10.76
C LYS A 2 -6.39 -15.81 9.66
N ILE A 3 -6.08 -14.54 9.83
CA ILE A 3 -5.47 -13.70 8.80
C ILE A 3 -4.09 -13.22 9.28
N ILE A 4 -3.05 -13.42 8.47
CA ILE A 4 -1.77 -12.76 8.66
C ILE A 4 -1.73 -11.51 7.79
N VAL A 5 -1.42 -10.36 8.40
CA VAL A 5 -1.18 -9.09 7.72
C VAL A 5 0.30 -8.75 7.89
N THR A 6 1.09 -8.77 6.81
CA THR A 6 2.48 -8.33 6.86
C THR A 6 2.58 -6.83 6.61
N GLY A 7 3.52 -6.15 7.28
CA GLY A 7 3.58 -4.70 7.24
C GLY A 7 2.44 -4.02 8.00
N GLY A 8 1.89 -4.72 9.00
CA GLY A 8 0.70 -4.28 9.71
C GLY A 8 0.93 -3.13 10.70
N ALA A 9 2.18 -2.74 10.98
CA ALA A 9 2.52 -1.53 11.72
C ALA A 9 2.71 -0.31 10.80
N GLY A 10 2.65 -0.49 9.47
CA GLY A 10 2.67 0.57 8.47
C GLY A 10 1.31 1.23 8.29
N PHE A 11 1.24 2.24 7.42
CA PHE A 11 0.06 3.06 7.17
C PHE A 11 -1.17 2.22 6.73
N ILE A 12 -1.11 1.58 5.56
CA ILE A 12 -2.24 0.80 5.01
C ILE A 12 -2.48 -0.46 5.85
N GLY A 13 -1.39 -1.13 6.28
CA GLY A 13 -1.50 -2.35 7.09
C GLY A 13 -2.20 -2.12 8.42
N SER A 14 -1.92 -1.01 9.11
CA SER A 14 -2.59 -0.68 10.38
C SER A 14 -4.08 -0.35 10.19
N ALA A 15 -4.43 0.35 9.10
CA ALA A 15 -5.83 0.59 8.75
C ALA A 15 -6.57 -0.74 8.47
N LEU A 16 -5.94 -1.65 7.73
CA LEU A 16 -6.51 -2.98 7.46
C LEU A 16 -6.72 -3.77 8.77
N ILE A 17 -5.75 -3.75 9.68
CA ILE A 17 -5.87 -4.43 10.98
C ILE A 17 -7.03 -3.86 11.80
N ARG A 18 -7.14 -2.52 11.91
CA ARG A 18 -8.27 -1.89 12.59
C ARG A 18 -9.60 -2.32 11.96
N TYR A 19 -9.71 -2.22 10.63
CA TYR A 19 -10.89 -2.67 9.91
C TYR A 19 -11.25 -4.15 10.20
N LEU A 20 -10.28 -5.06 10.14
CA LEU A 20 -10.51 -6.49 10.37
C LEU A 20 -10.99 -6.78 11.80
N ILE A 21 -10.41 -6.11 12.80
CA ILE A 21 -10.80 -6.33 14.20
C ILE A 21 -12.13 -5.66 14.53
N GLU A 22 -12.41 -4.46 14.01
CA GLU A 22 -13.61 -3.69 14.34
C GLU A 22 -14.84 -4.11 13.53
N GLN A 23 -14.64 -4.50 12.25
CA GLN A 23 -15.74 -4.75 11.32
C GLN A 23 -15.98 -6.23 11.03
N THR A 24 -15.15 -7.14 11.57
CA THR A 24 -15.26 -8.58 11.35
C THR A 24 -15.02 -9.39 12.62
N GLU A 25 -15.30 -10.69 12.58
CA GLU A 25 -14.99 -11.64 13.66
C GLU A 25 -13.67 -12.41 13.42
N HIS A 26 -12.78 -11.89 12.57
CA HIS A 26 -11.54 -12.58 12.23
C HIS A 26 -10.45 -12.38 13.29
N SER A 27 -9.55 -13.35 13.42
CA SER A 27 -8.34 -13.21 14.21
C SER A 27 -7.19 -12.78 13.30
N VAL A 28 -6.35 -11.85 13.78
CA VAL A 28 -5.31 -11.21 12.98
C VAL A 28 -3.95 -11.32 13.67
N VAL A 29 -2.95 -11.78 12.93
CA VAL A 29 -1.54 -11.58 13.28
C VAL A 29 -0.99 -10.42 12.47
N ASN A 30 -0.54 -9.39 13.18
CA ASN A 30 0.26 -8.28 12.66
C ASN A 30 1.73 -8.73 12.61
N LEU A 31 2.22 -9.02 11.42
CA LEU A 31 3.64 -9.36 11.20
C LEU A 31 4.39 -8.15 10.69
N ASP A 32 5.29 -7.60 11.49
CA ASP A 32 6.09 -6.43 11.12
C ASP A 32 7.48 -6.50 11.76
N LYS A 33 8.51 -6.06 11.05
CA LYS A 33 9.88 -5.98 11.59
C LYS A 33 10.15 -4.66 12.34
N LEU A 34 9.22 -3.70 12.28
CA LEU A 34 9.32 -2.36 12.85
C LEU A 34 10.54 -1.60 12.33
N THR A 35 10.50 -1.27 11.04
CA THR A 35 11.44 -0.32 10.44
C THR A 35 11.05 1.11 10.79
N TYR A 36 11.70 2.08 10.15
CA TYR A 36 11.46 3.50 10.39
C TYR A 36 9.98 3.94 10.20
N ALA A 37 9.22 3.26 9.34
CA ALA A 37 7.81 3.57 9.05
C ALA A 37 6.81 2.72 9.84
N GLY A 38 7.27 1.74 10.62
CA GLY A 38 6.42 0.88 11.45
C GLY A 38 6.15 1.51 12.82
N ASN A 39 4.87 1.76 13.15
CA ASN A 39 4.47 2.31 14.42
C ASN A 39 3.26 1.56 15.00
N LEU A 40 3.43 0.92 16.15
CA LEU A 40 2.36 0.17 16.82
C LEU A 40 1.25 1.07 17.41
N GLU A 41 1.51 2.36 17.63
CA GLU A 41 0.47 3.32 18.04
C GLU A 41 -0.67 3.39 17.01
N SER A 42 -0.37 3.12 15.74
CA SER A 42 -1.38 3.10 14.66
C SER A 42 -2.43 1.99 14.81
N VAL A 43 -2.20 1.00 15.65
CA VAL A 43 -3.12 -0.10 15.97
C VAL A 43 -3.53 -0.12 17.43
N SER A 44 -3.22 0.91 18.22
CA SER A 44 -3.49 0.97 19.67
C SER A 44 -4.96 0.78 20.01
N SER A 45 -5.88 1.26 19.17
CA SER A 45 -7.34 1.11 19.39
C SER A 45 -7.82 -0.34 19.39
N VAL A 46 -7.05 -1.26 18.81
CA VAL A 46 -7.41 -2.69 18.68
C VAL A 46 -6.40 -3.64 19.32
N SER A 47 -5.33 -3.12 19.91
CA SER A 47 -4.22 -3.91 20.46
C SER A 47 -4.63 -4.82 21.63
N ASP A 48 -5.66 -4.46 22.37
CA ASP A 48 -6.16 -5.21 23.54
C ASP A 48 -7.19 -6.29 23.16
N SER A 49 -7.52 -6.45 21.89
CA SER A 49 -8.45 -7.48 21.42
C SER A 49 -7.82 -8.87 21.51
N ASP A 50 -8.55 -9.85 22.07
CA ASP A 50 -8.14 -11.26 22.09
C ASP A 50 -7.95 -11.85 20.68
N ARG A 51 -8.43 -11.17 19.65
CA ARG A 51 -8.33 -11.54 18.24
C ARG A 51 -7.11 -10.92 17.55
N TYR A 52 -6.37 -10.05 18.23
CA TYR A 52 -5.17 -9.39 17.71
C TYR A 52 -3.91 -9.99 18.34
N GLN A 53 -2.89 -10.26 17.52
CA GLN A 53 -1.57 -10.67 17.97
C GLN A 53 -0.49 -9.94 17.16
N PHE A 54 0.55 -9.45 17.83
CA PHE A 54 1.73 -8.88 17.18
C PHE A 54 2.87 -9.90 17.10
N CYS A 55 3.48 -10.04 15.93
CA CYS A 55 4.67 -10.85 15.68
C CYS A 55 5.78 -9.98 15.08
N LYS A 56 6.83 -9.72 15.85
CA LYS A 56 8.01 -9.00 15.36
C LYS A 56 8.95 -9.95 14.63
N ALA A 57 8.93 -9.88 13.28
CA ALA A 57 9.87 -10.67 12.46
C ALA A 57 10.07 -10.03 11.08
N ASP A 58 11.17 -10.37 10.42
CA ASP A 58 11.44 -10.01 9.02
C ASP A 58 10.84 -11.09 8.11
N ILE A 59 10.12 -10.65 7.07
CA ILE A 59 9.54 -11.56 6.05
C ILE A 59 10.61 -12.35 5.30
N GLY A 60 11.85 -11.88 5.27
CA GLY A 60 13.01 -12.58 4.72
C GLY A 60 13.58 -13.68 5.62
N ASP A 61 13.14 -13.80 6.89
CA ASP A 61 13.55 -14.89 7.76
C ASP A 61 12.68 -16.14 7.54
N THR A 62 13.18 -17.05 6.71
CA THR A 62 12.48 -18.30 6.36
C THR A 62 12.11 -19.12 7.59
N ALA A 63 12.98 -19.20 8.61
CA ALA A 63 12.71 -20.02 9.79
C ALA A 63 11.62 -19.40 10.66
N ALA A 64 11.60 -18.07 10.81
CA ALA A 64 10.54 -17.36 11.52
C ALA A 64 9.21 -17.49 10.78
N MET A 65 9.20 -17.37 9.46
CA MET A 65 7.97 -17.51 8.65
C MET A 65 7.41 -18.93 8.74
N LYS A 66 8.23 -19.96 8.63
CA LYS A 66 7.78 -21.37 8.79
C LYS A 66 7.15 -21.61 10.18
N ARG A 67 7.77 -21.11 11.24
CA ARG A 67 7.21 -21.21 12.60
C ARG A 67 5.86 -20.51 12.69
N LEU A 68 5.78 -19.27 12.20
CA LEU A 68 4.53 -18.49 12.23
C LEU A 68 3.39 -19.21 11.51
N PHE A 69 3.62 -19.73 10.30
CA PHE A 69 2.60 -20.45 9.55
C PHE A 69 2.18 -21.76 10.24
N HIS A 70 3.15 -22.48 10.85
CA HIS A 70 2.86 -23.69 11.59
C HIS A 70 2.02 -23.41 12.85
N ASP A 71 2.39 -22.40 13.63
CA ASP A 71 1.78 -22.15 14.94
C ASP A 71 0.43 -21.44 14.80
N TYR A 72 0.28 -20.55 13.83
CA TYR A 72 -0.94 -19.79 13.63
C TYR A 72 -1.94 -20.47 12.70
N GLU A 73 -1.50 -21.26 11.72
CA GLU A 73 -2.33 -21.93 10.71
C GLU A 73 -3.26 -20.94 9.97
N PRO A 74 -2.74 -19.99 9.19
CA PRO A 74 -3.54 -18.95 8.55
C PRO A 74 -4.46 -19.49 7.46
N ASP A 75 -5.66 -18.91 7.35
CA ASP A 75 -6.55 -19.07 6.20
C ASP A 75 -6.18 -18.10 5.07
N ILE A 76 -5.76 -16.88 5.43
CA ILE A 76 -5.41 -15.83 4.47
C ILE A 76 -4.09 -15.16 4.92
N LEU A 77 -3.20 -14.91 3.96
CA LEU A 77 -2.08 -13.98 4.09
C LEU A 77 -2.34 -12.77 3.21
N ILE A 78 -2.34 -11.55 3.80
CA ILE A 78 -2.36 -10.28 3.07
C ILE A 78 -0.99 -9.63 3.21
N HIS A 79 -0.26 -9.55 2.10
CA HIS A 79 1.13 -9.13 2.09
C HIS A 79 1.28 -7.67 1.67
N LEU A 80 1.50 -6.78 2.69
CA LEU A 80 1.74 -5.36 2.49
C LEU A 80 3.18 -4.93 2.88
N ALA A 81 3.95 -5.79 3.56
CA ALA A 81 5.31 -5.45 3.96
C ALA A 81 6.19 -5.14 2.74
N ALA A 82 6.70 -3.91 2.67
CA ALA A 82 7.55 -3.44 1.58
C ALA A 82 8.35 -2.21 2.01
N GLU A 83 9.52 -2.01 1.40
CA GLU A 83 10.11 -0.68 1.29
C GLU A 83 9.35 0.10 0.20
N SER A 84 8.89 1.34 0.49
CA SER A 84 7.90 2.04 -0.34
C SER A 84 8.23 3.50 -0.67
N HIS A 85 9.36 4.02 -0.23
CA HIS A 85 9.73 5.41 -0.50
C HIS A 85 10.58 5.53 -1.76
N VAL A 86 10.04 6.14 -2.83
CA VAL A 86 10.69 6.20 -4.14
C VAL A 86 12.08 6.85 -4.06
N ASP A 87 12.21 8.01 -3.38
CA ASP A 87 13.51 8.71 -3.30
C ASP A 87 14.55 7.84 -2.60
N ARG A 88 14.19 7.13 -1.52
CA ARG A 88 15.08 6.16 -0.85
C ARG A 88 15.46 5.00 -1.78
N SER A 89 14.59 4.62 -2.71
CA SER A 89 14.91 3.56 -3.69
C SER A 89 15.97 4.00 -4.70
N ILE A 90 16.02 5.29 -5.01
CA ILE A 90 17.03 5.88 -5.89
C ILE A 90 18.39 5.90 -5.19
N ASP A 91 18.43 6.29 -3.91
CA ASP A 91 19.67 6.39 -3.14
C ASP A 91 20.20 5.01 -2.69
N GLY A 92 19.32 4.05 -2.38
CA GLY A 92 19.69 2.74 -1.84
C GLY A 92 18.81 1.59 -2.34
N PRO A 93 18.88 1.21 -3.63
CA PRO A 93 17.98 0.21 -4.22
C PRO A 93 18.12 -1.20 -3.64
N GLY A 94 19.25 -1.52 -3.02
CA GLY A 94 19.52 -2.86 -2.46
C GLY A 94 18.50 -3.32 -1.42
N GLU A 95 18.06 -2.43 -0.53
CA GLU A 95 17.06 -2.77 0.49
C GLU A 95 15.67 -3.07 -0.14
N PHE A 96 15.34 -2.40 -1.25
CA PHE A 96 14.12 -2.67 -2.01
C PHE A 96 14.15 -4.04 -2.68
N ILE A 97 15.28 -4.43 -3.26
CA ILE A 97 15.46 -5.78 -3.82
C ILE A 97 15.34 -6.82 -2.72
N LYS A 98 16.03 -6.63 -1.59
CA LYS A 98 16.05 -7.56 -0.48
C LYS A 98 14.66 -7.72 0.17
N THR A 99 13.98 -6.61 0.47
CA THR A 99 12.69 -6.65 1.15
C THR A 99 11.57 -7.03 0.17
N ASN A 100 11.45 -6.30 -0.94
CA ASN A 100 10.29 -6.46 -1.82
C ASN A 100 10.38 -7.73 -2.67
N ILE A 101 11.55 -8.07 -3.22
CA ILE A 101 11.69 -9.25 -4.09
C ILE A 101 12.03 -10.49 -3.28
N VAL A 102 13.14 -10.46 -2.52
CA VAL A 102 13.58 -11.67 -1.79
C VAL A 102 12.64 -11.99 -0.64
N GLY A 103 12.15 -11.00 0.11
CA GLY A 103 11.15 -11.20 1.17
C GLY A 103 9.85 -11.79 0.63
N THR A 104 9.34 -11.28 -0.49
CA THR A 104 8.14 -11.85 -1.17
C THR A 104 8.40 -13.29 -1.63
N PHE A 105 9.59 -13.57 -2.20
CA PHE A 105 9.96 -14.94 -2.56
C PHE A 105 9.92 -15.88 -1.35
N VAL A 106 10.49 -15.48 -0.21
CA VAL A 106 10.47 -16.30 1.01
C VAL A 106 9.05 -16.58 1.47
N LEU A 107 8.19 -15.55 1.51
CA LEU A 107 6.78 -15.74 1.89
C LEU A 107 6.02 -16.65 0.94
N LEU A 108 6.24 -16.51 -0.37
CA LEU A 108 5.62 -17.37 -1.40
C LEU A 108 6.04 -18.83 -1.24
N ASP A 109 7.33 -19.09 -0.97
CA ASP A 109 7.84 -20.45 -0.83
C ASP A 109 7.34 -21.10 0.47
N VAL A 110 7.34 -20.37 1.58
CA VAL A 110 6.76 -20.83 2.86
C VAL A 110 5.25 -21.06 2.74
N ALA A 111 4.53 -20.13 2.13
CA ALA A 111 3.08 -20.29 1.91
C ALA A 111 2.77 -21.51 1.01
N ARG A 112 3.58 -21.77 -0.02
CA ARG A 112 3.43 -22.94 -0.87
C ARG A 112 3.67 -24.24 -0.10
N GLU A 113 4.74 -24.32 0.72
CA GLU A 113 5.03 -25.48 1.56
C GLU A 113 3.89 -25.75 2.54
N TYR A 114 3.42 -24.73 3.25
CA TYR A 114 2.29 -24.80 4.15
C TYR A 114 1.01 -25.24 3.42
N TRP A 115 0.61 -24.54 2.35
CA TRP A 115 -0.59 -24.85 1.58
C TRP A 115 -0.57 -26.29 1.03
N THR A 116 0.60 -26.76 0.57
CA THR A 116 0.73 -28.14 0.06
C THR A 116 0.45 -29.18 1.13
N SER A 117 0.77 -28.90 2.40
CA SER A 117 0.53 -29.80 3.54
C SER A 117 -0.91 -29.81 4.05
N LEU A 118 -1.74 -28.81 3.68
CA LEU A 118 -3.10 -28.68 4.17
C LEU A 118 -4.02 -29.79 3.65
N PRO A 119 -5.04 -30.21 4.42
CA PRO A 119 -6.14 -31.01 3.91
C PRO A 119 -6.95 -30.24 2.85
N LYS A 120 -7.66 -30.97 2.00
CA LYS A 120 -8.31 -30.41 0.80
C LYS A 120 -9.22 -29.23 1.08
N ASP A 121 -10.05 -29.33 2.09
CA ASP A 121 -11.00 -28.28 2.49
C ASP A 121 -10.33 -26.98 2.91
N LYS A 122 -9.21 -27.05 3.65
CA LYS A 122 -8.39 -25.89 4.00
C LYS A 122 -7.63 -25.35 2.78
N LYS A 123 -7.12 -26.22 1.89
CA LYS A 123 -6.46 -25.80 0.64
C LYS A 123 -7.34 -24.95 -0.25
N ASP A 124 -8.59 -25.34 -0.41
CA ASP A 124 -9.55 -24.67 -1.29
C ASP A 124 -9.90 -23.26 -0.76
N ASN A 125 -9.77 -23.05 0.55
CA ASN A 125 -10.06 -21.78 1.20
C ASN A 125 -8.83 -20.87 1.42
N PHE A 126 -7.60 -21.40 1.35
CA PHE A 126 -6.40 -20.61 1.55
C PHE A 126 -6.23 -19.55 0.46
N ARG A 127 -5.75 -18.36 0.85
CA ARG A 127 -5.44 -17.24 -0.07
C ARG A 127 -4.11 -16.58 0.28
N PHE A 128 -3.33 -16.30 -0.74
CA PHE A 128 -2.15 -15.43 -0.69
C PHE A 128 -2.46 -14.16 -1.47
N HIS A 129 -2.75 -13.07 -0.78
CA HIS A 129 -3.07 -11.79 -1.40
C HIS A 129 -1.86 -10.84 -1.31
N TYR A 130 -1.32 -10.47 -2.45
CA TYR A 130 -0.21 -9.52 -2.58
C TYR A 130 -0.73 -8.13 -2.93
N VAL A 131 -0.34 -7.12 -2.13
CA VAL A 131 -0.71 -5.72 -2.36
C VAL A 131 0.42 -5.01 -3.09
N SER A 132 0.17 -4.62 -4.33
CA SER A 132 1.08 -3.91 -5.23
C SER A 132 0.65 -2.46 -5.42
N THR A 133 1.14 -1.80 -6.45
CA THR A 133 0.96 -0.39 -6.77
C THR A 133 0.68 -0.21 -8.27
N ASP A 134 0.03 0.86 -8.65
CA ASP A 134 -0.16 1.28 -10.05
C ASP A 134 1.15 1.74 -10.71
N GLU A 135 2.16 2.13 -9.93
CA GLU A 135 3.47 2.52 -10.43
C GLU A 135 4.18 1.43 -11.25
N VAL A 136 3.73 0.16 -11.14
CA VAL A 136 4.27 -0.93 -11.96
C VAL A 136 3.92 -0.80 -13.44
N TYR A 137 2.87 -0.06 -13.78
CA TYR A 137 2.43 0.16 -15.16
C TYR A 137 3.26 1.21 -15.90
N GLY A 138 4.02 2.04 -15.19
CA GLY A 138 4.81 3.13 -15.75
C GLY A 138 4.06 4.44 -15.86
N ASP A 139 4.40 5.29 -16.84
CA ASP A 139 3.88 6.65 -17.00
C ASP A 139 2.84 6.75 -18.13
N LEU A 140 1.66 7.28 -17.84
CA LEU A 140 0.68 7.63 -18.87
C LEU A 140 1.07 8.88 -19.66
N GLY A 141 2.00 9.70 -19.15
CA GLY A 141 2.38 10.97 -19.76
C GLY A 141 1.17 11.88 -19.94
N HIS A 142 1.06 12.49 -21.12
CA HIS A 142 -0.09 13.34 -21.52
C HIS A 142 -1.23 12.56 -22.18
N SER A 143 -1.19 11.21 -22.19
CA SER A 143 -2.25 10.41 -22.79
C SER A 143 -3.53 10.47 -21.94
N GLY A 144 -4.69 10.40 -22.59
CA GLY A 144 -6.00 10.37 -21.92
C GLY A 144 -6.43 8.98 -21.45
N GLY A 145 -5.53 7.96 -21.43
CA GLY A 145 -5.85 6.60 -21.05
C GLY A 145 -5.85 6.36 -19.54
N LEU A 146 -6.26 5.15 -19.15
CA LEU A 146 -6.17 4.61 -17.79
C LEU A 146 -5.43 3.27 -17.84
N PHE A 147 -4.69 2.94 -16.78
CA PHE A 147 -4.11 1.62 -16.63
C PHE A 147 -5.19 0.59 -16.27
N THR A 148 -5.24 -0.47 -17.03
CA THR A 148 -6.07 -1.66 -16.75
C THR A 148 -5.19 -2.81 -16.26
N GLU A 149 -5.78 -3.88 -15.74
CA GLU A 149 -5.05 -5.09 -15.33
C GLU A 149 -4.36 -5.81 -16.52
N LYS A 150 -4.65 -5.40 -17.76
CA LYS A 150 -4.02 -5.90 -18.99
C LYS A 150 -2.90 -5.01 -19.50
N THR A 151 -2.70 -3.85 -18.92
CA THR A 151 -1.62 -2.93 -19.28
C THR A 151 -0.27 -3.61 -19.00
N SER A 152 0.65 -3.53 -19.95
CA SER A 152 2.02 -4.03 -19.77
C SER A 152 2.75 -3.21 -18.71
N TYR A 153 3.60 -3.88 -17.92
CA TYR A 153 4.43 -3.21 -16.92
C TYR A 153 5.60 -2.49 -17.58
N ASP A 154 5.85 -1.24 -17.17
CA ASP A 154 6.97 -0.40 -17.62
C ASP A 154 7.48 0.52 -16.47
N PRO A 155 7.92 -0.07 -15.33
CA PRO A 155 8.23 0.68 -14.12
C PRO A 155 9.45 1.59 -14.28
N SER A 156 9.37 2.86 -13.82
CA SER A 156 10.40 3.89 -13.99
C SER A 156 11.38 4.01 -12.81
N SER A 157 11.05 3.48 -11.63
CA SER A 157 11.88 3.61 -10.42
C SER A 157 12.35 2.25 -9.89
N PRO A 158 13.44 2.19 -9.09
CA PRO A 158 13.83 0.95 -8.42
C PRO A 158 12.74 0.39 -7.50
N TYR A 159 11.93 1.24 -6.87
CA TYR A 159 10.76 0.83 -6.10
C TYR A 159 9.73 0.12 -6.99
N SER A 160 9.23 0.81 -8.02
CA SER A 160 8.21 0.24 -8.90
C SER A 160 8.70 -1.02 -9.63
N ALA A 161 9.98 -1.07 -10.03
CA ALA A 161 10.62 -2.24 -10.61
C ALA A 161 10.66 -3.42 -9.62
N SER A 162 10.93 -3.17 -8.33
CA SER A 162 10.90 -4.20 -7.30
C SER A 162 9.49 -4.75 -7.06
N LYS A 163 8.46 -3.89 -7.10
CA LYS A 163 7.05 -4.28 -6.99
C LYS A 163 6.60 -5.10 -8.20
N ALA A 164 6.93 -4.65 -9.41
CA ALA A 164 6.66 -5.38 -10.65
C ALA A 164 7.30 -6.77 -10.66
N SER A 165 8.54 -6.88 -10.16
CA SER A 165 9.23 -8.17 -10.01
C SER A 165 8.47 -9.10 -9.08
N SER A 166 7.96 -8.59 -7.98
CA SER A 166 7.17 -9.36 -7.01
C SER A 166 5.83 -9.79 -7.58
N ASP A 167 5.13 -8.93 -8.33
CA ASP A 167 3.90 -9.30 -9.06
C ASP A 167 4.16 -10.49 -10.00
N HIS A 168 5.29 -10.48 -10.72
CA HIS A 168 5.65 -11.59 -11.59
C HIS A 168 5.94 -12.88 -10.81
N LEU A 169 6.60 -12.80 -9.64
CA LEU A 169 6.79 -13.96 -8.76
C LEU A 169 5.44 -14.53 -8.29
N VAL A 170 4.53 -13.68 -7.81
CA VAL A 170 3.20 -14.11 -7.35
C VAL A 170 2.42 -14.81 -8.45
N ARG A 171 2.41 -14.26 -9.67
CA ARG A 171 1.78 -14.89 -10.85
C ARG A 171 2.46 -16.21 -11.22
N ALA A 172 3.80 -16.28 -11.13
CA ALA A 172 4.55 -17.50 -11.41
C ALA A 172 4.23 -18.62 -10.41
N TRP A 173 4.13 -18.31 -9.11
CA TRP A 173 3.74 -19.30 -8.08
C TRP A 173 2.34 -19.85 -8.32
N HIS A 174 1.40 -18.99 -8.73
CA HIS A 174 0.07 -19.45 -9.13
C HIS A 174 0.14 -20.39 -10.33
N ARG A 175 0.75 -19.95 -11.43
CA ARG A 175 0.76 -20.70 -12.71
C ARG A 175 1.56 -21.98 -12.64
N THR A 176 2.68 -21.99 -11.90
CA THR A 176 3.60 -23.13 -11.84
C THR A 176 3.19 -24.14 -10.77
N TYR A 177 2.75 -23.66 -9.60
CA TYR A 177 2.52 -24.53 -8.44
C TYR A 177 1.05 -24.61 -8.04
N GLY A 178 0.17 -23.78 -8.63
CA GLY A 178 -1.24 -23.74 -8.28
C GLY A 178 -1.54 -23.03 -6.96
N LEU A 179 -0.57 -22.31 -6.36
CA LEU A 179 -0.82 -21.54 -5.13
C LEU A 179 -1.97 -20.55 -5.37
N PRO A 180 -3.00 -20.51 -4.51
CA PRO A 180 -4.14 -19.63 -4.70
C PRO A 180 -3.77 -18.18 -4.36
N THR A 181 -3.27 -17.44 -5.36
CA THR A 181 -2.81 -16.07 -5.21
C THR A 181 -3.81 -15.06 -5.76
N LEU A 182 -3.75 -13.84 -5.22
CA LEU A 182 -4.45 -12.65 -5.66
C LEU A 182 -3.45 -11.48 -5.69
N ILE A 183 -3.64 -10.53 -6.60
CA ILE A 183 -2.84 -9.29 -6.66
C ILE A 183 -3.81 -8.11 -6.68
N THR A 184 -3.47 -7.06 -5.95
CA THR A 184 -4.13 -5.75 -6.09
C THR A 184 -3.10 -4.68 -6.43
N ASN A 185 -3.42 -3.80 -7.39
CA ASN A 185 -2.61 -2.66 -7.75
C ASN A 185 -3.40 -1.40 -7.36
N CYS A 186 -2.94 -0.67 -6.35
CA CYS A 186 -3.65 0.50 -5.84
C CYS A 186 -3.03 1.81 -6.31
N SER A 187 -3.85 2.85 -6.42
CA SER A 187 -3.42 4.23 -6.60
C SER A 187 -2.87 4.84 -5.30
N ASN A 188 -2.50 6.12 -5.31
CA ASN A 188 -1.90 6.80 -4.17
C ASN A 188 -2.87 6.88 -2.98
N ASN A 189 -2.46 6.35 -1.84
CA ASN A 189 -3.29 6.35 -0.64
C ASN A 189 -3.08 7.59 0.20
N TYR A 190 -4.15 8.06 0.87
CA TYR A 190 -4.11 9.10 1.90
C TYR A 190 -5.04 8.76 3.06
N GLY A 191 -4.83 9.40 4.21
CA GLY A 191 -5.69 9.21 5.39
C GLY A 191 -4.94 9.22 6.72
N PRO A 192 -5.62 8.88 7.83
CA PRO A 192 -5.04 8.83 9.17
C PRO A 192 -3.84 7.89 9.27
N TYR A 193 -2.83 8.27 10.07
CA TYR A 193 -1.59 7.54 10.28
C TYR A 193 -0.67 7.42 9.06
N HIS A 194 -0.91 8.22 7.99
CA HIS A 194 0.01 8.29 6.87
C HIS A 194 1.38 8.80 7.33
N PHE A 195 2.46 8.11 6.92
CA PHE A 195 3.80 8.41 7.42
C PHE A 195 4.26 9.82 7.02
N PRO A 196 4.89 10.60 7.92
CA PRO A 196 5.19 12.03 7.73
C PRO A 196 6.07 12.41 6.52
N GLU A 197 6.81 11.48 5.94
CA GLU A 197 7.63 11.74 4.75
C GLU A 197 6.83 11.79 3.43
N LYS A 198 5.56 11.38 3.45
CA LYS A 198 4.69 11.38 2.27
C LYS A 198 4.05 12.75 2.05
N LEU A 199 3.69 13.07 0.79
CA LEU A 199 3.27 14.41 0.36
C LEU A 199 2.28 15.08 1.32
N ILE A 200 1.11 14.48 1.54
CA ILE A 200 0.04 15.11 2.32
C ILE A 200 0.46 15.39 3.78
N PRO A 201 0.89 14.41 4.58
CA PRO A 201 1.27 14.69 5.97
C PRO A 201 2.52 15.57 6.06
N HIS A 202 3.48 15.46 5.12
CA HIS A 202 4.66 16.32 5.09
C HIS A 202 4.28 17.80 4.90
N MET A 203 3.38 18.09 3.95
CA MET A 203 2.92 19.46 3.70
C MET A 203 2.13 20.02 4.89
N ILE A 204 1.26 19.22 5.51
CA ILE A 204 0.50 19.62 6.70
C ILE A 204 1.46 19.99 7.85
N LEU A 205 2.40 19.10 8.19
CA LEU A 205 3.33 19.33 9.29
C LEU A 205 4.24 20.54 9.03
N ASN A 206 4.78 20.66 7.83
CA ASN A 206 5.60 21.82 7.47
C ASN A 206 4.82 23.13 7.55
N ALA A 207 3.58 23.16 7.06
CA ALA A 207 2.74 24.35 7.12
C ALA A 207 2.47 24.77 8.58
N LEU A 208 2.12 23.81 9.44
CA LEU A 208 1.87 24.06 10.86
C LEU A 208 3.12 24.55 11.62
N GLU A 209 4.32 24.19 11.13
CA GLU A 209 5.59 24.65 11.69
C GLU A 209 6.15 25.92 11.00
N GLY A 210 5.45 26.48 10.01
CA GLY A 210 5.93 27.64 9.23
C GLY A 210 7.12 27.33 8.32
N LYS A 211 7.34 26.06 7.98
CA LYS A 211 8.42 25.60 7.11
C LYS A 211 8.03 25.63 5.64
N PRO A 212 9.01 25.71 4.71
CA PRO A 212 8.72 25.61 3.28
C PRO A 212 7.96 24.34 2.88
N LEU A 213 7.03 24.49 1.91
CA LEU A 213 6.28 23.39 1.30
C LEU A 213 6.92 23.05 -0.05
N PRO A 214 7.84 22.07 -0.11
CA PRO A 214 8.59 21.77 -1.32
C PRO A 214 7.72 21.05 -2.36
N VAL A 215 7.56 21.66 -3.54
CA VAL A 215 6.88 21.10 -4.70
C VAL A 215 7.93 20.73 -5.75
N TYR A 216 7.98 19.47 -6.16
CA TYR A 216 8.90 19.00 -7.20
C TYR A 216 8.53 19.55 -8.57
N GLY A 217 9.54 20.08 -9.32
CA GLY A 217 9.34 20.66 -10.63
C GLY A 217 8.38 21.85 -10.59
N ASP A 218 7.33 21.80 -11.38
CA ASP A 218 6.22 22.76 -11.39
C ASP A 218 4.95 22.25 -10.67
N GLY A 219 5.01 21.03 -10.14
CA GLY A 219 3.89 20.38 -9.44
C GLY A 219 2.79 19.85 -10.37
N SER A 220 3.05 19.73 -11.66
CA SER A 220 2.08 19.27 -12.68
C SER A 220 1.83 17.76 -12.66
N GLN A 221 2.64 16.99 -11.92
CA GLN A 221 2.47 15.55 -11.83
C GLN A 221 1.08 15.20 -11.26
N VAL A 222 0.36 14.31 -11.95
CA VAL A 222 -1.01 13.90 -11.60
C VAL A 222 -0.99 12.55 -10.89
N ARG A 223 -1.75 12.47 -9.80
CA ARG A 223 -1.97 11.23 -9.03
C ARG A 223 -3.45 11.01 -8.80
N ASP A 224 -3.88 9.76 -8.88
CA ASP A 224 -5.20 9.34 -8.42
C ASP A 224 -5.11 9.07 -6.90
N TRP A 225 -5.97 9.72 -6.11
CA TRP A 225 -5.93 9.66 -4.65
C TRP A 225 -7.05 8.79 -4.10
N LEU A 226 -6.67 7.78 -3.33
CA LEU A 226 -7.55 6.77 -2.73
C LEU A 226 -7.53 6.89 -1.20
N TYR A 227 -8.71 7.07 -0.60
CA TYR A 227 -8.81 7.09 0.86
C TYR A 227 -8.50 5.72 1.45
N VAL A 228 -7.70 5.67 2.51
CA VAL A 228 -7.16 4.42 3.05
C VAL A 228 -8.24 3.47 3.56
N GLU A 229 -9.33 3.99 4.14
CA GLU A 229 -10.44 3.14 4.63
C GLU A 229 -11.21 2.49 3.47
N ASP A 230 -11.36 3.16 2.33
CA ASP A 230 -11.93 2.55 1.13
C ASP A 230 -10.99 1.50 0.55
N HIS A 231 -9.69 1.78 0.56
CA HIS A 231 -8.70 0.79 0.11
C HIS A 231 -8.77 -0.49 0.93
N VAL A 232 -8.80 -0.41 2.27
CA VAL A 232 -8.81 -1.63 3.10
C VAL A 232 -10.10 -2.43 2.96
N LYS A 233 -11.25 -1.78 2.70
CA LYS A 233 -12.50 -2.45 2.31
C LYS A 233 -12.31 -3.26 1.02
N ALA A 234 -11.67 -2.67 0.00
CA ALA A 234 -11.34 -3.35 -1.25
C ALA A 234 -10.38 -4.53 -1.01
N LEU A 235 -9.31 -4.34 -0.22
CA LEU A 235 -8.35 -5.41 0.09
C LEU A 235 -9.04 -6.60 0.75
N TYR A 236 -9.90 -6.35 1.73
CA TYR A 236 -10.67 -7.39 2.40
C TYR A 236 -11.61 -8.12 1.43
N LEU A 237 -12.33 -7.37 0.60
CA LEU A 237 -13.25 -7.93 -0.39
C LEU A 237 -12.52 -8.79 -1.41
N VAL A 238 -11.37 -8.34 -1.94
CA VAL A 238 -10.55 -9.14 -2.86
C VAL A 238 -10.00 -10.38 -2.17
N ALA A 239 -9.48 -10.27 -0.94
CA ALA A 239 -8.95 -11.41 -0.20
C ALA A 239 -9.99 -12.51 0.05
N THR A 240 -11.26 -12.15 0.26
CA THR A 240 -12.35 -13.08 0.62
C THR A 240 -13.20 -13.53 -0.57
N SER A 241 -13.33 -12.72 -1.60
CA SER A 241 -14.27 -12.94 -2.71
C SER A 241 -13.64 -12.83 -4.11
N GLY A 242 -12.39 -12.37 -4.20
CA GLY A 242 -11.68 -12.25 -5.46
C GLY A 242 -11.41 -13.60 -6.14
N LYS A 243 -11.39 -13.58 -7.46
CA LYS A 243 -11.11 -14.78 -8.27
C LYS A 243 -9.63 -15.11 -8.20
N VAL A 244 -9.31 -16.29 -7.71
CA VAL A 244 -7.93 -16.80 -7.58
C VAL A 244 -7.18 -16.74 -8.91
N GLY A 245 -5.93 -16.25 -8.85
CA GLY A 245 -5.06 -16.06 -10.01
C GLY A 245 -5.23 -14.72 -10.73
N GLU A 246 -6.22 -13.91 -10.32
CA GLU A 246 -6.51 -12.63 -10.95
C GLU A 246 -5.83 -11.45 -10.24
N SER A 247 -5.73 -10.35 -10.98
CA SER A 247 -5.33 -9.03 -10.45
C SER A 247 -6.52 -8.09 -10.49
N TYR A 248 -6.57 -7.14 -9.52
CA TYR A 248 -7.60 -6.11 -9.44
C TYR A 248 -6.95 -4.74 -9.21
N ASN A 249 -7.28 -3.78 -10.04
CA ASN A 249 -6.94 -2.38 -9.84
C ASN A 249 -7.90 -1.74 -8.82
N ILE A 250 -7.35 -0.93 -7.92
CA ILE A 250 -8.10 -0.22 -6.86
C ILE A 250 -7.74 1.26 -6.94
N GLY A 251 -8.62 2.09 -7.48
CA GLY A 251 -8.43 3.53 -7.69
C GLY A 251 -9.47 4.39 -7.00
N GLY A 252 -9.09 5.63 -6.69
CA GLY A 252 -9.96 6.61 -6.04
C GLY A 252 -10.86 7.39 -7.01
N HIS A 253 -10.60 7.31 -8.33
CA HIS A 253 -11.23 8.16 -9.34
C HIS A 253 -11.09 9.66 -9.05
N ASN A 254 -9.99 10.05 -8.39
CA ASN A 254 -9.75 11.39 -7.86
C ASN A 254 -8.36 11.88 -8.31
N GLU A 255 -8.22 12.15 -9.62
CA GLU A 255 -6.99 12.64 -10.19
C GLU A 255 -6.75 14.11 -9.85
N ASN A 256 -5.62 14.39 -9.20
CA ASN A 256 -5.22 15.74 -8.84
C ASN A 256 -3.73 15.96 -9.13
N THR A 257 -3.36 17.18 -9.51
CA THR A 257 -1.95 17.56 -9.58
C THR A 257 -1.35 17.68 -8.18
N ASN A 258 -0.04 17.43 -8.03
CA ASN A 258 0.63 17.63 -6.76
C ASN A 258 0.46 19.06 -6.25
N LEU A 259 0.53 20.06 -7.13
CA LEU A 259 0.32 21.46 -6.76
C LEU A 259 -1.12 21.70 -6.26
N SER A 260 -2.15 21.17 -6.92
CA SER A 260 -3.55 21.34 -6.48
C SER A 260 -3.79 20.72 -5.10
N VAL A 261 -3.16 19.58 -4.80
CA VAL A 261 -3.24 18.95 -3.46
C VAL A 261 -2.60 19.87 -2.41
N VAL A 262 -1.40 20.40 -2.67
CA VAL A 262 -0.72 21.31 -1.73
C VAL A 262 -1.53 22.59 -1.51
N GLU A 263 -2.09 23.19 -2.57
CA GLU A 263 -2.95 24.37 -2.45
C GLU A 263 -4.25 24.09 -1.68
N THR A 264 -4.83 22.90 -1.86
CA THR A 264 -6.01 22.46 -1.10
C THR A 264 -5.69 22.32 0.38
N ILE A 265 -4.54 21.71 0.73
CA ILE A 265 -4.05 21.64 2.12
C ILE A 265 -3.90 23.03 2.72
N CYS A 266 -3.26 23.97 2.00
CA CYS A 266 -3.14 25.35 2.46
C CYS A 266 -4.51 25.99 2.70
N THR A 267 -5.45 25.81 1.79
CA THR A 267 -6.81 26.38 1.90
C THR A 267 -7.57 25.81 3.10
N LEU A 268 -7.45 24.50 3.36
CA LEU A 268 -8.05 23.84 4.51
C LEU A 268 -7.42 24.33 5.83
N LEU A 269 -6.09 24.47 5.87
CA LEU A 269 -5.39 25.00 7.05
C LEU A 269 -5.75 26.45 7.35
N GLU A 270 -6.01 27.30 6.34
CA GLU A 270 -6.53 28.67 6.58
C GLU A 270 -7.84 28.67 7.39
N GLN A 271 -8.65 27.64 7.23
CA GLN A 271 -9.96 27.52 7.91
C GLN A 271 -9.86 26.81 9.26
N LEU A 272 -9.05 25.71 9.31
CA LEU A 272 -9.00 24.83 10.47
C LEU A 272 -7.99 25.28 11.53
N GLU A 273 -6.90 25.95 11.11
CA GLU A 273 -5.82 26.44 11.97
C GLU A 273 -5.51 27.91 11.63
N PRO A 274 -6.41 28.85 12.02
CA PRO A 274 -6.23 30.26 11.73
C PRO A 274 -5.08 30.93 12.50
N ASN A 275 -4.63 30.31 13.60
CA ASN A 275 -3.50 30.79 14.41
C ASN A 275 -2.19 30.31 13.78
N LYS A 276 -1.71 31.06 12.79
CA LYS A 276 -0.52 30.73 12.03
C LYS A 276 0.77 30.90 12.83
N PRO A 277 1.87 30.20 12.45
CA PRO A 277 3.20 30.47 12.96
C PRO A 277 3.64 31.92 12.73
N ASP A 278 4.53 32.43 13.59
CA ASP A 278 5.03 33.80 13.54
C ASP A 278 5.61 34.13 12.14
N GLY A 279 5.19 35.27 11.58
CA GLY A 279 5.66 35.78 10.30
C GLY A 279 4.94 35.17 9.07
N ILE A 280 4.00 34.26 9.24
CA ILE A 280 3.23 33.65 8.14
C ILE A 280 1.90 34.38 7.97
N THR A 281 1.69 34.98 6.80
CA THR A 281 0.43 35.65 6.44
C THR A 281 -0.55 34.65 5.81
N ASN A 282 -0.09 33.87 4.83
CA ASN A 282 -0.88 32.82 4.20
C ASN A 282 -0.05 31.54 4.12
N TYR A 283 -0.67 30.37 4.32
CA TYR A 283 0.03 29.08 4.16
C TYR A 283 0.53 28.87 2.72
N LYS A 284 -0.14 29.41 1.70
CA LYS A 284 0.30 29.34 0.30
C LYS A 284 1.64 30.05 0.05
N ASP A 285 2.00 31.06 0.88
CA ASP A 285 3.28 31.77 0.74
C ASP A 285 4.48 30.87 1.09
N LEU A 286 4.24 29.73 1.74
CA LEU A 286 5.27 28.72 2.06
C LEU A 286 5.61 27.80 0.88
N ILE A 287 4.82 27.79 -0.20
CA ILE A 287 5.08 26.92 -1.36
C ILE A 287 6.39 27.31 -2.00
N THR A 288 7.29 26.34 -2.15
CA THR A 288 8.60 26.51 -2.79
C THR A 288 8.81 25.43 -3.84
N TYR A 289 9.27 25.84 -5.02
CA TYR A 289 9.57 24.89 -6.09
C TYR A 289 11.01 24.38 -5.97
N VAL A 290 11.16 23.06 -5.98
CA VAL A 290 12.46 22.40 -5.88
C VAL A 290 12.78 21.62 -7.16
N LYS A 291 14.05 21.24 -7.34
CA LYS A 291 14.46 20.43 -8.48
C LYS A 291 13.68 19.12 -8.51
N ASP A 292 13.18 18.75 -9.68
CA ASP A 292 12.47 17.50 -9.86
C ASP A 292 13.38 16.27 -9.68
N ARG A 293 12.80 15.16 -9.25
CA ARG A 293 13.52 13.89 -9.04
C ARG A 293 13.73 13.15 -10.36
N PRO A 294 14.82 12.35 -10.51
CA PRO A 294 15.00 11.49 -11.67
C PRO A 294 13.86 10.46 -11.80
N GLY A 295 13.39 10.21 -13.03
CA GLY A 295 12.35 9.22 -13.29
C GLY A 295 11.01 9.55 -12.65
N HIS A 296 10.68 10.84 -12.53
CA HIS A 296 9.40 11.26 -11.96
C HIS A 296 8.31 11.16 -13.04
N ASP A 297 7.50 10.13 -12.95
CA ASP A 297 6.39 9.90 -13.86
C ASP A 297 5.35 11.04 -13.75
N LEU A 298 4.85 11.46 -14.91
CA LEU A 298 3.93 12.59 -15.01
C LEU A 298 2.53 12.25 -14.51
N ARG A 299 1.99 11.08 -14.91
CA ARG A 299 0.60 10.76 -14.57
C ARG A 299 0.39 9.29 -14.29
N TYR A 300 -0.25 9.02 -13.15
CA TYR A 300 -0.83 7.73 -12.80
C TYR A 300 -2.34 7.88 -12.68
N ALA A 301 -3.08 7.01 -13.37
CA ALA A 301 -4.51 6.88 -13.24
C ALA A 301 -4.93 5.47 -13.63
N ILE A 302 -5.76 4.82 -12.82
CA ILE A 302 -6.14 3.43 -13.01
C ILE A 302 -7.63 3.25 -13.23
N ASP A 303 -7.95 2.22 -14.02
CA ASP A 303 -9.31 1.76 -14.26
C ASP A 303 -9.68 0.70 -13.22
N ALA A 304 -10.59 1.03 -12.31
CA ALA A 304 -11.11 0.13 -11.28
C ALA A 304 -12.45 -0.54 -11.70
N THR A 305 -12.77 -0.56 -12.99
CA THR A 305 -14.02 -1.15 -13.49
C THR A 305 -14.15 -2.63 -13.15
N LYS A 306 -13.05 -3.40 -13.21
CA LYS A 306 -13.08 -4.84 -12.94
C LYS A 306 -13.51 -5.16 -11.50
N ILE A 307 -12.95 -4.49 -10.50
CA ILE A 307 -13.33 -4.73 -9.11
C ILE A 307 -14.78 -4.30 -8.86
N LYS A 308 -15.26 -3.24 -9.49
CA LYS A 308 -16.65 -2.81 -9.45
C LYS A 308 -17.58 -3.87 -10.06
N ASP A 309 -17.28 -4.34 -11.27
CA ASP A 309 -18.14 -5.27 -11.99
C ASP A 309 -18.18 -6.66 -11.39
N GLU A 310 -17.03 -7.18 -10.91
CA GLU A 310 -16.93 -8.53 -10.36
C GLU A 310 -17.26 -8.60 -8.87
N LEU A 311 -16.95 -7.55 -8.08
CA LEU A 311 -17.06 -7.58 -6.62
C LEU A 311 -17.97 -6.49 -6.05
N GLY A 312 -18.46 -5.55 -6.88
CA GLY A 312 -19.37 -4.49 -6.46
C GLY A 312 -18.73 -3.34 -5.68
N TRP A 313 -17.38 -3.29 -5.59
CA TRP A 313 -16.70 -2.23 -4.85
C TRP A 313 -16.55 -0.95 -5.69
N VAL A 314 -16.78 0.18 -5.02
CA VAL A 314 -16.46 1.54 -5.50
C VAL A 314 -15.91 2.35 -4.33
N PRO A 315 -15.02 3.34 -4.56
CA PRO A 315 -14.60 4.25 -3.50
C PRO A 315 -15.81 5.11 -3.04
N GLU A 316 -15.85 5.38 -1.74
CA GLU A 316 -16.92 6.20 -1.12
C GLU A 316 -16.44 7.64 -0.89
N GLU A 317 -15.13 7.82 -0.60
CA GLU A 317 -14.51 9.12 -0.34
C GLU A 317 -13.75 9.60 -1.59
N THR A 318 -13.82 10.91 -1.86
CA THR A 318 -13.20 11.55 -3.03
C THR A 318 -12.36 12.77 -2.65
#